data_64f7492acdfa77f25947b95bd88e46de
#
_entry.id   64f7492acdfa77f25947b95bd88e46de
#
_cell.length_a   1.000
_cell.length_b   1.000
_cell.length_c   1.000
_cell.angle_alpha   90.00
_cell.angle_beta   90.00
_cell.angle_gamma   90.00
#
_symmetry.space_group_name_H-M   'P 1'
#
loop_
_entity.id
_entity.type
_entity.pdbx_description
1 polymer ?
#
loop_
_entity_poly.entity_id
_entity_poly.type
_entity_poly.pdbx_seq_one_letter_code
_entity_poly.pdbx_strand_id
1 'polypeptide(L)'
;MRYASGMTDKTPAFKDAKNNTVTIQNWNTGYRTYYAVLLKVSSEGVIEWNKYIEIDNSPEASATHYTEGTPDGIYPYATATDENGNIYLAGNYRKTMTFYTAENSPVQLIPHNTVNWNGDSQKTVGDLFIVKLDDKGNYLGHFTTTVSGTIEREQITHLIYDNGKLYFYGTVKNS
;
A
#
# COMPACT_ATOMS: atom_id res chain seq x y z
N MET A 1 5.88 -5.86 -8.76
CA MET A 1 4.99 -4.74 -8.37
C MET A 1 5.46 -3.49 -9.08
N ARG A 2 4.59 -2.77 -9.78
CA ARG A 2 4.93 -1.48 -10.41
C ARG A 2 4.16 -0.37 -9.73
N TYR A 3 4.84 0.73 -9.43
CA TYR A 3 4.24 1.95 -8.92
C TYR A 3 3.78 2.81 -10.09
N ALA A 4 2.57 3.32 -10.03
CA ALA A 4 2.16 4.40 -10.91
C ALA A 4 2.19 5.70 -10.11
N SER A 5 3.18 6.53 -10.34
CA SER A 5 3.20 7.91 -9.87
C SER A 5 2.93 8.81 -11.07
N GLY A 6 1.96 9.68 -10.96
CA GLY A 6 1.76 10.67 -11.99
C GLY A 6 0.43 11.38 -11.88
N MET A 7 0.45 12.68 -12.04
CA MET A 7 -0.74 13.43 -12.43
C MET A 7 -1.02 13.12 -13.90
N THR A 8 -1.86 12.14 -14.17
CA THR A 8 -2.38 11.92 -15.51
C THR A 8 -3.89 11.82 -15.42
N ASP A 9 -4.57 12.53 -16.28
CA ASP A 9 -6.02 12.45 -16.50
C ASP A 9 -6.43 11.08 -17.05
N LYS A 10 -5.49 10.13 -17.12
CA LYS A 10 -5.70 8.83 -17.73
C LYS A 10 -5.68 7.73 -16.67
N THR A 11 -6.70 6.93 -16.66
CA THR A 11 -6.76 5.69 -15.89
C THR A 11 -5.59 4.79 -16.26
N PRO A 12 -4.75 4.37 -15.31
CA PRO A 12 -3.65 3.46 -15.58
C PRO A 12 -4.16 2.16 -16.19
N ALA A 13 -3.46 1.68 -17.20
CA ALA A 13 -3.76 0.43 -17.85
C ALA A 13 -2.50 -0.43 -17.97
N PHE A 14 -2.66 -1.73 -17.79
CA PHE A 14 -1.61 -2.72 -17.97
C PHE A 14 -1.97 -3.60 -19.16
N LYS A 15 -0.97 -4.02 -19.93
CA LYS A 15 -1.13 -5.07 -20.93
C LYS A 15 -0.53 -6.36 -20.39
N ASP A 16 -1.26 -7.44 -20.52
CA ASP A 16 -0.79 -8.78 -20.21
C ASP A 16 -0.05 -9.43 -21.41
N ALA A 17 0.48 -10.63 -21.21
CA ALA A 17 1.20 -11.37 -22.25
C ALA A 17 0.32 -11.73 -23.46
N LYS A 18 -0.99 -11.77 -23.31
CA LYS A 18 -1.97 -11.98 -24.39
C LYS A 18 -2.45 -10.68 -25.02
N ASN A 19 -1.81 -9.54 -24.66
CA ASN A 19 -2.14 -8.20 -25.13
C ASN A 19 -3.55 -7.71 -24.68
N ASN A 20 -4.16 -8.36 -23.68
CA ASN A 20 -5.37 -7.84 -23.06
C ASN A 20 -5.02 -6.58 -22.28
N THR A 21 -5.91 -5.59 -22.34
CA THR A 21 -5.75 -4.36 -21.56
C THR A 21 -6.57 -4.48 -20.27
N VAL A 22 -5.90 -4.35 -19.13
CA VAL A 22 -6.52 -4.30 -17.81
C VAL A 22 -6.42 -2.89 -17.28
N THR A 23 -7.55 -2.24 -17.09
CA THR A 23 -7.64 -0.88 -16.51
C THR A 23 -7.85 -0.96 -15.02
N ILE A 24 -7.22 -0.06 -14.28
CA ILE A 24 -7.46 0.07 -12.83
C ILE A 24 -8.71 0.93 -12.66
N GLN A 25 -9.75 0.32 -12.10
CA GLN A 25 -11.00 1.00 -11.77
C GLN A 25 -10.79 1.96 -10.59
N ASN A 26 -11.58 3.02 -10.54
CA ASN A 26 -11.63 4.00 -9.44
C ASN A 26 -10.34 4.83 -9.23
N TRP A 27 -9.54 5.02 -10.27
CA TRP A 27 -8.40 5.93 -10.20
C TRP A 27 -8.87 7.38 -10.02
N ASN A 28 -8.55 7.97 -8.87
CA ASN A 28 -8.88 9.37 -8.59
C ASN A 28 -7.69 10.28 -8.94
N THR A 29 -7.91 11.24 -9.86
CA THR A 29 -6.84 12.08 -10.42
C THR A 29 -6.57 13.37 -9.63
N GLY A 30 -7.21 13.57 -8.48
CA GLY A 30 -7.30 14.90 -7.87
C GLY A 30 -6.05 15.44 -7.17
N TYR A 31 -5.11 14.61 -6.72
CA TYR A 31 -3.95 15.06 -5.92
C TYR A 31 -2.71 14.17 -6.13
N ARG A 32 -1.51 14.70 -5.83
CA ARG A 32 -0.23 13.95 -5.83
C ARG A 32 -0.21 12.90 -4.74
N THR A 33 -0.94 11.82 -4.91
CA THR A 33 -1.04 10.74 -3.94
C THR A 33 -0.48 9.46 -4.57
N TYR A 34 0.35 8.72 -3.84
CA TYR A 34 0.79 7.41 -4.29
C TYR A 34 -0.24 6.37 -3.91
N TYR A 35 -0.73 5.68 -4.92
CA TYR A 35 -1.67 4.57 -4.79
C TYR A 35 -0.94 3.24 -4.93
N ALA A 36 -1.41 2.23 -4.25
CA ALA A 36 -0.92 0.89 -4.43
C ALA A 36 -1.88 0.07 -5.29
N VAL A 37 -1.30 -0.68 -6.22
CA VAL A 37 -2.01 -1.64 -7.05
C VAL A 37 -1.37 -3.00 -6.85
N LEU A 38 -2.18 -3.99 -6.56
CA LEU A 38 -1.78 -5.39 -6.49
C LEU A 38 -2.31 -6.11 -7.72
N LEU A 39 -1.42 -6.78 -8.45
CA LEU A 39 -1.74 -7.59 -9.62
C LEU A 39 -1.37 -9.04 -9.34
N LYS A 40 -2.29 -9.96 -9.60
CA LYS A 40 -1.96 -11.38 -9.70
C LYS A 40 -1.77 -11.75 -11.17
N VAL A 41 -0.62 -12.32 -11.47
CA VAL A 41 -0.22 -12.68 -12.84
C VAL A 41 0.13 -14.16 -12.86
N SER A 42 -0.44 -14.90 -13.80
CA SER A 42 -0.15 -16.32 -14.01
C SER A 42 1.28 -16.56 -14.50
N SER A 43 1.73 -17.82 -14.51
CA SER A 43 3.03 -18.22 -15.08
C SER A 43 3.17 -17.85 -16.55
N GLU A 44 2.06 -17.79 -17.30
CA GLU A 44 2.04 -17.39 -18.71
C GLU A 44 1.99 -15.86 -18.90
N GLY A 45 2.06 -15.09 -17.80
CA GLY A 45 2.04 -13.62 -17.85
C GLY A 45 0.65 -13.01 -18.05
N VAL A 46 -0.42 -13.79 -17.82
CA VAL A 46 -1.80 -13.30 -17.91
C VAL A 46 -2.23 -12.70 -16.58
N ILE A 47 -2.81 -11.50 -16.61
CA ILE A 47 -3.35 -10.87 -15.41
C ILE A 47 -4.66 -11.55 -15.02
N GLU A 48 -4.66 -12.26 -13.90
CA GLU A 48 -5.84 -12.96 -13.37
C GLU A 48 -6.81 -12.00 -12.70
N TRP A 49 -6.26 -11.08 -11.90
CA TRP A 49 -7.02 -10.00 -11.28
C TRP A 49 -6.11 -8.83 -10.89
N ASN A 50 -6.73 -7.70 -10.61
CA ASN A 50 -6.09 -6.55 -9.99
C ASN A 50 -6.91 -6.02 -8.82
N LYS A 51 -6.25 -5.49 -7.82
CA LYS A 51 -6.85 -4.77 -6.70
C LYS A 51 -6.18 -3.42 -6.55
N TYR A 52 -6.99 -2.42 -6.40
CA TYR A 52 -6.59 -1.08 -6.02
C TYR A 52 -6.77 -0.95 -4.50
N ILE A 53 -5.77 -0.44 -3.81
CA ILE A 53 -5.87 -0.17 -2.38
C ILE A 53 -6.39 1.26 -2.24
N GLU A 54 -7.58 1.38 -1.71
CA GLU A 54 -8.21 2.67 -1.48
C GLU A 54 -7.51 3.43 -0.36
N ILE A 55 -7.35 4.72 -0.54
CA ILE A 55 -6.81 5.63 0.47
C ILE A 55 -7.77 6.80 0.66
N ASP A 56 -7.78 7.34 1.87
CA ASP A 56 -8.55 8.53 2.17
C ASP A 56 -7.94 9.74 1.45
N ASN A 57 -8.70 10.26 0.49
CA ASN A 57 -8.39 11.45 -0.31
C ASN A 57 -9.29 12.63 0.05
N SER A 58 -9.90 12.64 1.23
CA SER A 58 -10.70 13.77 1.66
C SER A 58 -9.87 15.07 1.65
N PRO A 59 -10.50 16.23 1.36
CA PRO A 59 -9.81 17.52 1.41
C PRO A 59 -9.16 17.79 2.77
N GLU A 60 -9.80 17.34 3.85
CA GLU A 60 -9.26 17.45 5.21
C GLU A 60 -7.98 16.63 5.37
N ALA A 61 -7.95 15.41 4.85
CA ALA A 61 -6.76 14.57 4.85
C ALA A 61 -5.65 15.14 3.96
N SER A 62 -6.00 15.91 2.92
CA SER A 62 -5.03 16.52 2.00
C SER A 62 -4.48 17.85 2.48
N ALA A 63 -5.26 18.64 3.20
CA ALA A 63 -4.93 20.01 3.56
C ALA A 63 -3.76 20.14 4.55
N THR A 64 -3.47 19.10 5.32
CA THR A 64 -2.46 19.14 6.39
C THR A 64 -1.07 18.65 5.98
N HIS A 65 -0.91 18.12 4.74
CA HIS A 65 0.30 17.33 4.41
C HIS A 65 0.99 17.73 3.10
N TYR A 66 0.69 18.91 2.57
CA TYR A 66 1.28 19.35 1.32
C TYR A 66 2.55 20.19 1.55
N THR A 67 3.69 19.55 1.57
CA THR A 67 4.98 20.21 1.33
C THR A 67 5.64 19.59 0.09
N GLU A 68 6.21 20.44 -0.73
CA GLU A 68 6.92 20.02 -1.95
C GLU A 68 7.95 18.94 -1.61
N GLY A 69 7.79 17.74 -2.18
CA GLY A 69 8.81 16.70 -2.20
C GLY A 69 8.47 15.36 -1.58
N THR A 70 7.42 15.23 -0.75
CA THR A 70 7.03 13.94 -0.18
C THR A 70 5.54 13.67 -0.38
N PRO A 71 5.18 12.90 -1.40
CA PRO A 71 3.79 12.57 -1.63
C PRO A 71 3.24 11.69 -0.51
N ASP A 72 2.04 12.01 -0.08
CA ASP A 72 1.26 11.16 0.83
C ASP A 72 0.76 9.93 0.12
N GLY A 73 0.66 8.80 0.83
CA GLY A 73 0.09 7.60 0.25
C GLY A 73 0.54 6.30 0.89
N ILE A 74 0.48 5.26 0.09
CA ILE A 74 0.89 3.91 0.42
C ILE A 74 2.16 3.58 -0.34
N TYR A 75 3.13 3.01 0.37
CA TYR A 75 4.41 2.58 -0.19
C TYR A 75 4.60 1.08 0.05
N PRO A 76 4.09 0.21 -0.84
CA PRO A 76 4.32 -1.22 -0.73
C PRO A 76 5.75 -1.54 -1.16
N TYR A 77 6.45 -2.33 -0.34
CA TYR A 77 7.85 -2.68 -0.56
C TYR A 77 8.06 -4.16 -0.84
N ALA A 78 7.25 -5.03 -0.24
CA ALA A 78 7.45 -6.47 -0.34
C ALA A 78 6.14 -7.25 -0.40
N THR A 79 6.19 -8.40 -1.06
CA THR A 79 5.12 -9.40 -1.05
C THR A 79 5.70 -10.78 -0.81
N ALA A 80 4.94 -11.64 -0.12
CA ALA A 80 5.20 -13.08 0.00
C ALA A 80 3.87 -13.83 -0.17
N THR A 81 3.95 -15.13 -0.45
CA THR A 81 2.76 -16.00 -0.53
C THR A 81 2.96 -17.22 0.33
N ASP A 82 1.90 -17.71 0.97
CA ASP A 82 1.91 -18.98 1.68
C ASP A 82 1.50 -20.16 0.77
N GLU A 83 1.55 -21.38 1.31
CA GLU A 83 1.20 -22.62 0.60
C GLU A 83 -0.27 -22.71 0.19
N ASN A 84 -1.14 -21.91 0.80
CA ASN A 84 -2.56 -21.82 0.47
C ASN A 84 -2.84 -20.73 -0.59
N GLY A 85 -1.80 -20.05 -1.08
CA GLY A 85 -1.93 -18.95 -2.02
C GLY A 85 -2.32 -17.62 -1.38
N ASN A 86 -2.38 -17.51 -0.04
CA ASN A 86 -2.62 -16.23 0.59
C ASN A 86 -1.42 -15.31 0.37
N ILE A 87 -1.72 -14.03 0.22
CA ILE A 87 -0.74 -13.00 -0.13
C ILE A 87 -0.47 -12.15 1.10
N TYR A 88 0.79 -11.94 1.42
CA TYR A 88 1.23 -10.97 2.40
C TYR A 88 1.81 -9.77 1.67
N LEU A 89 1.27 -8.60 1.94
CA LEU A 89 1.71 -7.32 1.39
C LEU A 89 2.24 -6.47 2.53
N ALA A 90 3.47 -5.99 2.41
CA ALA A 90 4.10 -5.13 3.41
C ALA A 90 4.58 -3.81 2.82
N GLY A 91 4.56 -2.80 3.66
CA GLY A 91 5.01 -1.47 3.30
C GLY A 91 4.86 -0.48 4.44
N ASN A 92 4.88 0.80 4.09
CA ASN A 92 4.43 1.84 4.99
C ASN A 92 3.29 2.68 4.39
N TYR A 93 2.56 3.35 5.25
CA TYR A 93 1.40 4.15 4.87
C TYR A 93 1.28 5.39 5.75
N ARG A 94 0.72 6.46 5.19
CA ARG A 94 0.55 7.76 5.83
C ARG A 94 -0.88 8.26 5.84
N LYS A 95 -1.74 7.55 5.11
CA LYS A 95 -3.17 7.83 5.03
C LYS A 95 -3.95 6.57 5.32
N THR A 96 -5.18 6.74 5.79
CA THR A 96 -6.09 5.61 6.00
C THR A 96 -6.22 4.79 4.72
N MET A 97 -5.96 3.50 4.84
CA MET A 97 -6.14 2.51 3.78
C MET A 97 -7.42 1.73 4.02
N THR A 98 -8.13 1.41 2.95
CA THR A 98 -9.31 0.54 3.03
C THR A 98 -9.09 -0.73 2.23
N PHE A 99 -9.28 -1.84 2.89
CA PHE A 99 -9.35 -3.19 2.31
C PHE A 99 -10.76 -3.74 2.45
N TYR A 100 -11.09 -4.77 1.70
CA TYR A 100 -12.42 -5.39 1.73
C TYR A 100 -12.31 -6.89 2.02
N THR A 101 -13.21 -7.40 2.89
CA THR A 101 -13.36 -8.84 3.13
C THR A 101 -14.04 -9.51 1.92
N ALA A 102 -14.15 -10.84 1.95
CA ALA A 102 -14.87 -11.60 0.93
C ALA A 102 -16.36 -11.22 0.84
N GLU A 103 -16.95 -10.76 1.94
CA GLU A 103 -18.32 -10.25 2.04
C GLU A 103 -18.46 -8.79 1.65
N ASN A 104 -17.36 -8.20 1.09
CA ASN A 104 -17.29 -6.79 0.72
C ASN A 104 -17.46 -5.81 1.89
N SER A 105 -17.10 -6.22 3.11
CA SER A 105 -17.07 -5.35 4.28
C SER A 105 -15.77 -4.57 4.33
N PRO A 106 -15.79 -3.23 4.49
CA PRO A 106 -14.58 -2.43 4.54
C PRO A 106 -13.85 -2.61 5.86
N VAL A 107 -12.52 -2.71 5.78
CA VAL A 107 -11.59 -2.72 6.91
C VAL A 107 -10.60 -1.58 6.71
N GLN A 108 -10.59 -0.64 7.64
CA GLN A 108 -9.72 0.52 7.58
C GLN A 108 -8.49 0.35 8.47
N LEU A 109 -7.32 0.61 7.90
CA LEU A 109 -6.07 0.77 8.62
C LEU A 109 -5.80 2.27 8.73
N ILE A 110 -5.90 2.78 9.96
CA ILE A 110 -5.73 4.20 10.27
C ILE A 110 -4.30 4.41 10.79
N PRO A 111 -3.50 5.30 10.20
CA PRO A 111 -2.15 5.57 10.69
C PRO A 111 -2.20 6.22 12.08
N HIS A 112 -1.34 5.77 13.00
CA HIS A 112 -1.22 6.33 14.36
C HIS A 112 -0.33 7.57 14.39
N ASN A 113 0.65 7.61 13.51
CA ASN A 113 1.60 8.71 13.43
C ASN A 113 1.14 9.76 12.40
N THR A 114 0.14 10.55 12.78
CA THR A 114 -0.17 11.78 12.07
C THR A 114 0.74 12.88 12.60
N VAL A 115 1.89 13.07 12.00
CA VAL A 115 2.77 14.18 12.39
C VAL A 115 2.15 15.47 11.87
N ASN A 116 1.74 16.33 12.82
CA ASN A 116 1.43 17.71 12.51
C ASN A 116 2.72 18.40 12.03
N TRP A 117 2.74 18.71 10.75
CA TRP A 117 3.84 19.39 10.10
C TRP A 117 3.93 20.86 10.57
N ASN A 118 4.86 21.17 11.42
CA ASN A 118 5.22 22.54 11.77
C ASN A 118 6.40 23.03 10.92
N GLY A 119 6.27 22.99 9.60
CA GLY A 119 7.17 23.72 8.70
C GLY A 119 8.60 23.18 8.52
N ASP A 120 8.98 22.06 9.14
CA ASP A 120 10.32 21.49 9.00
C ASP A 120 10.34 20.35 7.97
N SER A 121 11.09 20.54 6.88
CA SER A 121 10.99 19.83 5.60
C SER A 121 11.44 18.38 5.56
N GLN A 122 11.66 17.69 6.69
CA GLN A 122 12.37 16.41 6.66
C GLN A 122 11.71 15.22 7.37
N LYS A 123 10.54 15.34 7.99
CA LYS A 123 10.01 14.25 8.82
C LYS A 123 8.65 13.74 8.37
N THR A 124 8.64 12.92 7.36
CA THR A 124 7.46 12.16 6.98
C THR A 124 7.54 10.76 7.55
N VAL A 125 6.91 10.57 8.68
CA VAL A 125 6.78 9.28 9.35
C VAL A 125 5.55 8.60 8.82
N GLY A 126 5.65 7.32 8.48
CA GLY A 126 4.51 6.47 8.15
C GLY A 126 4.57 5.21 9.00
N ASP A 127 3.42 4.67 9.34
CA ASP A 127 3.36 3.39 10.04
C ASP A 127 3.68 2.24 9.08
N LEU A 128 4.28 1.17 9.60
CA LEU A 128 4.43 -0.07 8.86
C LEU A 128 3.13 -0.84 8.85
N PHE A 129 2.90 -1.56 7.77
CA PHE A 129 1.83 -2.53 7.68
C PHE A 129 2.31 -3.85 7.07
N ILE A 130 1.71 -4.94 7.51
CA ILE A 130 1.67 -6.22 6.82
C ILE A 130 0.21 -6.62 6.76
N VAL A 131 -0.34 -6.74 5.56
CA VAL A 131 -1.72 -7.18 5.33
C VAL A 131 -1.69 -8.56 4.73
N LYS A 132 -2.50 -9.47 5.28
CA LYS A 132 -2.77 -10.79 4.71
C LYS A 132 -4.06 -10.72 3.89
N LEU A 133 -3.98 -11.18 2.66
CA LEU A 133 -5.09 -11.30 1.72
C LEU A 133 -5.23 -12.76 1.29
N ASP A 134 -6.43 -13.19 0.91
CA ASP A 134 -6.62 -14.48 0.26
C ASP A 134 -6.09 -14.46 -1.20
N ASP A 135 -6.20 -15.60 -1.88
CA ASP A 135 -5.77 -15.77 -3.28
C ASP A 135 -6.57 -14.92 -4.29
N LYS A 136 -7.69 -14.33 -3.86
CA LYS A 136 -8.55 -13.41 -4.63
C LYS A 136 -8.33 -11.94 -4.26
N GLY A 137 -7.43 -11.69 -3.30
CA GLY A 137 -7.12 -10.36 -2.82
C GLY A 137 -8.11 -9.80 -1.79
N ASN A 138 -8.91 -10.65 -1.14
CA ASN A 138 -9.80 -10.23 -0.06
C ASN A 138 -9.02 -10.21 1.27
N TYR A 139 -9.37 -9.26 2.12
CA TYR A 139 -8.72 -9.06 3.41
C TYR A 139 -8.97 -10.24 4.36
N LEU A 140 -7.89 -10.71 5.01
CA LEU A 140 -7.93 -11.74 6.05
C LEU A 140 -7.42 -11.25 7.41
N GLY A 141 -6.50 -10.31 7.43
CA GLY A 141 -5.92 -9.79 8.67
C GLY A 141 -4.76 -8.83 8.42
N HIS A 142 -4.29 -8.18 9.46
CA HIS A 142 -3.15 -7.28 9.37
C HIS A 142 -2.33 -7.21 10.66
N PHE A 143 -1.12 -6.71 10.51
CA PHE A 143 -0.25 -6.22 11.55
C PHE A 143 0.17 -4.78 11.18
N THR A 144 0.13 -3.87 12.15
CA THR A 144 0.63 -2.49 12.00
C THR A 144 1.52 -2.13 13.18
N THR A 145 2.48 -1.25 12.96
CA THR A 145 3.22 -0.67 14.06
C THR A 145 2.36 0.38 14.77
N THR A 146 2.47 0.43 16.08
CA THR A 146 1.74 1.38 16.94
C THR A 146 2.70 2.27 17.71
N VAL A 147 3.91 2.46 17.22
CA VAL A 147 4.94 3.22 17.96
C VAL A 147 4.63 4.71 17.85
N SER A 148 4.21 5.29 18.97
CA SER A 148 4.12 6.74 19.13
C SER A 148 5.52 7.32 19.33
N GLY A 149 5.99 8.12 18.41
CA GLY A 149 7.28 8.81 18.52
C GLY A 149 7.79 9.29 17.17
N THR A 150 8.83 10.10 17.20
CA THR A 150 9.51 10.59 16.00
C THR A 150 10.39 9.52 15.36
N ILE A 151 9.80 8.41 14.90
CA ILE A 151 10.53 7.40 14.13
C ILE A 151 10.61 7.90 12.70
N GLU A 152 11.79 8.32 12.28
CA GLU A 152 11.97 9.03 11.02
C GLU A 152 11.80 8.18 9.77
N ARG A 153 12.09 6.89 9.82
CA ARG A 153 11.89 5.96 8.69
C ARG A 153 11.82 4.53 9.18
N GLU A 154 10.66 3.94 9.05
CA GLU A 154 10.49 2.49 9.12
C GLU A 154 10.30 1.95 7.72
N GLN A 155 10.97 0.87 7.39
CA GLN A 155 10.84 0.24 6.08
C GLN A 155 10.99 -1.27 6.20
N ILE A 156 9.99 -2.01 5.74
CA ILE A 156 10.11 -3.45 5.49
C ILE A 156 10.60 -3.62 4.06
N THR A 157 11.77 -4.20 3.88
CA THR A 157 12.36 -4.40 2.55
C THR A 157 12.14 -5.80 2.00
N HIS A 158 11.92 -6.79 2.87
CA HIS A 158 11.75 -8.17 2.47
C HIS A 158 10.68 -8.86 3.31
N LEU A 159 9.93 -9.74 2.66
CA LEU A 159 9.05 -10.73 3.28
C LEU A 159 9.43 -12.11 2.76
N ILE A 160 9.48 -13.07 3.68
CA ILE A 160 9.68 -14.49 3.35
C ILE A 160 8.64 -15.28 4.15
N TYR A 161 7.90 -16.14 3.47
CA TYR A 161 7.06 -17.13 4.12
C TYR A 161 7.75 -18.49 4.02
N ASP A 162 7.92 -19.15 5.16
CA ASP A 162 8.52 -20.48 5.24
C ASP A 162 7.92 -21.28 6.40
N ASN A 163 7.46 -22.49 6.12
CA ASN A 163 6.98 -23.46 7.11
C ASN A 163 5.97 -22.87 8.12
N GLY A 164 4.94 -22.18 7.66
CA GLY A 164 3.90 -21.61 8.52
C GLY A 164 4.29 -20.31 9.21
N LYS A 165 5.47 -19.77 8.94
CA LYS A 165 5.99 -18.55 9.56
C LYS A 165 6.27 -17.49 8.53
N LEU A 166 5.92 -16.25 8.88
CA LEU A 166 6.27 -15.08 8.10
C LEU A 166 7.47 -14.38 8.74
N TYR A 167 8.54 -14.26 7.98
CA TYR A 167 9.73 -13.51 8.35
C TYR A 167 9.74 -12.19 7.58
N PHE A 168 10.08 -11.12 8.27
CA PHE A 168 10.28 -9.83 7.62
C PHE A 168 11.61 -9.22 8.06
N TYR A 169 12.20 -8.49 7.16
CA TYR A 169 13.44 -7.77 7.38
C TYR A 169 13.26 -6.33 6.94
N GLY A 170 13.78 -5.41 7.74
CA GLY A 170 13.62 -4.00 7.49
C GLY A 170 14.58 -3.15 8.31
N THR A 171 14.42 -1.85 8.20
CA THR A 171 15.18 -0.86 8.94
C THR A 171 14.26 0.01 9.78
N VAL A 172 14.72 0.32 10.98
CA VAL A 172 14.10 1.31 11.87
C VAL A 172 15.17 2.34 12.17
N LYS A 173 14.91 3.60 11.84
CA LYS A 173 15.81 4.70 12.19
C LYS A 173 15.25 5.43 13.38
N ASN A 174 15.96 5.36 14.49
CA ASN A 174 15.70 6.14 15.69
C ASN A 174 16.47 7.46 15.60
N SER A 175 15.82 8.57 15.88
CA SER A 175 16.44 9.89 15.89
C SER A 175 16.98 10.26 17.26
#